data_14ea535aaec32115d14c09abbc1d1f92
#
_entry.id   14ea535aaec32115d14c09abbc1d1f92
#
_cell.length_a   1.000
_cell.length_b   1.000
_cell.length_c   1.000
_cell.angle_alpha   90.00
_cell.angle_beta   90.00
_cell.angle_gamma   90.00
#
_symmetry.space_group_name_H-M   'P 1'
#
loop_
_entity.id
_entity.type
_entity.pdbx_description
1 polymer ?
#
loop_
_entity_poly.entity_id
_entity_poly.type
_entity_poly.pdbx_seq_one_letter_code
_entity_poly.pdbx_strand_id
1 'polypeptide(L)'
;MIKQEDAQRCLDFLLDKLDDAGISCPSLTVNVVDFDHTGMKAKYNISDKSISVYNRIAKTDLPEYIAHEICHALERANSSPVITGSDLSDIYDTINTDSLRHKFMQLMSMFSILSRVWTNFEAASNCVEKIDVILDSLYDIAEKGDPENEEFCKVFLSNYDKIYDSVNYYADGGHNEKFLELKDKLSIILGIPIPTAED
;
A
#
# COMPACT_ATOMS: atom_id res chain seq x y z
N MET A 1 22.43 -15.80 -8.07
CA MET A 1 22.17 -14.47 -7.47
C MET A 1 21.83 -13.49 -8.59
N ILE A 2 20.79 -12.70 -8.39
CA ILE A 2 20.42 -11.58 -9.27
C ILE A 2 21.45 -10.47 -9.13
N LYS A 3 21.82 -9.85 -10.24
CA LYS A 3 22.65 -8.66 -10.28
C LYS A 3 21.81 -7.44 -10.61
N GLN A 4 22.25 -6.25 -10.18
CA GLN A 4 21.58 -4.98 -10.44
C GLN A 4 21.28 -4.78 -11.94
N GLU A 5 22.23 -5.13 -12.80
CA GLU A 5 22.08 -5.03 -14.26
C GLU A 5 21.02 -5.96 -14.83
N ASP A 6 20.84 -7.16 -14.23
CA ASP A 6 19.81 -8.11 -14.65
C ASP A 6 18.41 -7.56 -14.30
N ALA A 7 18.25 -7.01 -13.08
CA ALA A 7 17.00 -6.43 -12.64
C ALA A 7 16.63 -5.18 -13.45
N GLN A 8 17.59 -4.30 -13.72
CA GLN A 8 17.33 -3.09 -14.51
C GLN A 8 16.90 -3.45 -15.93
N ARG A 9 17.62 -4.34 -16.61
CA ARG A 9 17.23 -4.79 -17.97
C ARG A 9 15.85 -5.45 -18.00
N CYS A 10 15.50 -6.17 -16.94
CA CYS A 10 14.17 -6.77 -16.84
C CYS A 10 13.09 -5.70 -16.68
N LEU A 11 13.29 -4.73 -15.79
CA LEU A 11 12.38 -3.60 -15.61
C LEU A 11 12.19 -2.82 -16.92
N ASP A 12 13.29 -2.43 -17.57
CA ASP A 12 13.25 -1.67 -18.83
C ASP A 12 12.45 -2.42 -19.90
N PHE A 13 12.71 -3.73 -20.05
CA PHE A 13 11.99 -4.58 -21.01
C PHE A 13 10.47 -4.65 -20.73
N LEU A 14 10.08 -4.76 -19.46
CA LEU A 14 8.67 -4.82 -19.08
C LEU A 14 7.97 -3.46 -19.30
N LEU A 15 8.65 -2.35 -18.97
CA LEU A 15 8.12 -1.00 -19.18
C LEU A 15 7.98 -0.69 -20.68
N ASP A 16 8.95 -1.07 -21.52
CA ASP A 16 8.86 -0.90 -22.98
C ASP A 16 7.65 -1.64 -23.55
N LYS A 17 7.40 -2.89 -23.11
CA LYS A 17 6.23 -3.66 -23.55
C LYS A 17 4.90 -3.02 -23.13
N LEU A 18 4.86 -2.41 -21.95
CA LEU A 18 3.65 -1.72 -21.46
C LEU A 18 3.42 -0.42 -22.22
N ASP A 19 4.48 0.33 -22.54
CA ASP A 19 4.40 1.53 -23.36
C ASP A 19 3.93 1.20 -24.78
N ASP A 20 4.45 0.14 -25.42
CA ASP A 20 3.98 -0.38 -26.70
C ASP A 20 2.49 -0.76 -26.69
N ALA A 21 1.98 -1.20 -25.55
CA ALA A 21 0.56 -1.50 -25.34
C ALA A 21 -0.28 -0.28 -24.95
N GLY A 22 0.32 0.92 -24.89
CA GLY A 22 -0.34 2.17 -24.51
C GLY A 22 -0.64 2.31 -23.01
N ILE A 23 0.08 1.57 -22.16
CA ILE A 23 -0.01 1.67 -20.71
C ILE A 23 1.13 2.55 -20.20
N SER A 24 0.78 3.77 -19.77
CA SER A 24 1.75 4.69 -19.17
C SER A 24 2.04 4.30 -17.73
N CYS A 25 3.28 3.89 -17.45
CA CYS A 25 3.76 3.59 -16.11
C CYS A 25 4.37 4.84 -15.45
N PRO A 26 4.29 4.97 -14.11
CA PRO A 26 5.09 5.97 -13.41
C PRO A 26 6.59 5.69 -13.61
N SER A 27 7.44 6.70 -13.43
CA SER A 27 8.88 6.49 -13.43
C SER A 27 9.27 5.59 -12.27
N LEU A 28 9.82 4.42 -12.58
CA LEU A 28 10.22 3.40 -11.62
C LEU A 28 11.73 3.17 -11.67
N THR A 29 12.30 2.84 -10.53
CA THR A 29 13.66 2.33 -10.39
C THR A 29 13.64 0.94 -9.75
N VAL A 30 14.66 0.14 -9.99
CA VAL A 30 14.80 -1.17 -9.34
C VAL A 30 16.12 -1.25 -8.59
N ASN A 31 16.07 -1.81 -7.39
CA ASN A 31 17.24 -2.02 -6.53
C ASN A 31 17.33 -3.50 -6.15
N VAL A 32 18.50 -4.10 -6.37
CA VAL A 32 18.78 -5.44 -5.86
C VAL A 32 19.29 -5.32 -4.43
N VAL A 33 18.58 -5.97 -3.51
CA VAL A 33 18.87 -5.94 -2.07
C VAL A 33 19.23 -7.33 -1.55
N ASP A 34 19.94 -7.37 -0.43
CA ASP A 34 20.23 -8.64 0.21
C ASP A 34 18.96 -9.26 0.77
N PHE A 35 18.89 -10.59 0.69
CA PHE A 35 17.77 -11.35 1.24
C PHE A 35 17.61 -11.07 2.72
N ASP A 36 16.40 -10.68 3.12
CA ASP A 36 15.98 -10.71 4.50
C ASP A 36 15.24 -12.02 4.80
N HIS A 37 14.92 -12.26 6.06
CA HIS A 37 14.24 -13.48 6.49
C HIS A 37 12.70 -13.39 6.41
N THR A 38 12.15 -12.41 5.72
CA THR A 38 10.69 -12.19 5.61
C THR A 38 10.03 -13.13 4.60
N GLY A 39 10.80 -13.75 3.73
CA GLY A 39 10.28 -14.60 2.65
C GLY A 39 9.88 -13.82 1.38
N MET A 40 9.83 -12.50 1.44
CA MET A 40 9.50 -11.67 0.27
C MET A 40 10.51 -11.86 -0.86
N LYS A 41 10.03 -11.78 -2.10
CA LYS A 41 10.86 -11.89 -3.31
C LYS A 41 11.14 -10.52 -3.93
N ALA A 42 10.15 -9.64 -3.91
CA ALA A 42 10.26 -8.24 -4.34
C ALA A 42 9.35 -7.37 -3.47
N LYS A 43 9.46 -6.04 -3.62
CA LYS A 43 8.61 -5.07 -2.92
C LYS A 43 8.59 -3.74 -3.64
N TYR A 44 7.41 -3.20 -3.92
CA TYR A 44 7.27 -1.81 -4.34
C TYR A 44 7.34 -0.86 -3.13
N ASN A 45 8.19 0.15 -3.23
CA ASN A 45 8.35 1.20 -2.23
C ASN A 45 7.65 2.47 -2.71
N ILE A 46 6.55 2.81 -2.06
CA ILE A 46 5.70 3.95 -2.44
C ILE A 46 6.44 5.28 -2.31
N SER A 47 7.27 5.42 -1.27
CA SER A 47 7.93 6.69 -0.91
C SER A 47 8.89 7.20 -1.99
N ASP A 48 9.62 6.31 -2.65
CA ASP A 48 10.64 6.65 -3.64
C ASP A 48 10.36 6.06 -5.03
N LYS A 49 9.19 5.41 -5.20
CA LYS A 49 8.75 4.75 -6.44
C LYS A 49 9.78 3.75 -6.96
N SER A 50 10.37 2.99 -6.05
CA SER A 50 11.34 1.96 -6.38
C SER A 50 10.82 0.55 -6.14
N ILE A 51 11.35 -0.42 -6.89
CA ILE A 51 11.13 -1.84 -6.68
C ILE A 51 12.39 -2.43 -6.06
N SER A 52 12.28 -2.96 -4.86
CA SER A 52 13.35 -3.77 -4.26
C SER A 52 13.19 -5.23 -4.67
N VAL A 53 14.26 -5.83 -5.18
CA VAL A 53 14.29 -7.25 -5.58
C VAL A 53 15.34 -7.97 -4.76
N TYR A 54 14.96 -9.07 -4.12
CA TYR A 54 15.89 -9.84 -3.30
C TYR A 54 16.82 -10.71 -4.15
N ASN A 55 18.10 -10.67 -3.85
CA ASN A 55 19.18 -11.25 -4.70
C ASN A 55 19.14 -12.78 -4.84
N ARG A 56 18.31 -13.50 -4.06
CA ARG A 56 18.17 -14.98 -4.09
C ARG A 56 17.04 -15.50 -4.97
N ILE A 57 16.30 -14.63 -5.63
CA ILE A 57 15.29 -15.05 -6.63
C ILE A 57 15.99 -15.76 -7.79
N ALA A 58 15.34 -16.77 -8.36
CA ALA A 58 15.80 -17.36 -9.61
C ALA A 58 15.68 -16.35 -10.76
N LYS A 59 16.65 -16.34 -11.67
CA LYS A 59 16.62 -15.38 -12.80
C LYS A 59 15.41 -15.58 -13.72
N THR A 60 14.88 -16.79 -13.78
CA THR A 60 13.67 -17.13 -14.53
C THR A 60 12.42 -16.48 -13.98
N ASP A 61 12.35 -16.27 -12.68
CA ASP A 61 11.17 -15.79 -11.97
C ASP A 61 11.19 -14.26 -11.80
N LEU A 62 12.35 -13.65 -12.05
CA LEU A 62 12.54 -12.21 -11.92
C LEU A 62 11.49 -11.36 -12.67
N PRO A 63 11.10 -11.68 -13.94
CA PRO A 63 10.08 -10.92 -14.65
C PRO A 63 8.71 -10.95 -13.96
N GLU A 64 8.33 -12.08 -13.36
CA GLU A 64 7.04 -12.27 -12.70
C GLU A 64 6.93 -11.38 -11.46
N TYR A 65 7.98 -11.35 -10.65
CA TYR A 65 8.02 -10.51 -9.43
C TYR A 65 8.12 -9.02 -9.75
N ILE A 66 8.93 -8.61 -10.73
CA ILE A 66 8.98 -7.20 -11.14
C ILE A 66 7.63 -6.77 -11.73
N ALA A 67 6.96 -7.61 -12.54
CA ALA A 67 5.65 -7.30 -13.08
C ALA A 67 4.58 -7.19 -11.98
N HIS A 68 4.65 -8.02 -10.94
CA HIS A 68 3.81 -7.91 -9.74
C HIS A 68 3.96 -6.53 -9.07
N GLU A 69 5.19 -6.08 -8.86
CA GLU A 69 5.44 -4.77 -8.26
C GLU A 69 5.06 -3.59 -9.17
N ILE A 70 5.11 -3.78 -10.50
CA ILE A 70 4.57 -2.82 -11.46
C ILE A 70 3.04 -2.71 -11.32
N CYS A 71 2.32 -3.82 -11.05
CA CYS A 71 0.89 -3.76 -10.77
C CYS A 71 0.60 -2.87 -9.56
N HIS A 72 1.36 -3.01 -8.46
CA HIS A 72 1.25 -2.13 -7.31
C HIS A 72 1.52 -0.67 -7.65
N ALA A 73 2.55 -0.40 -8.46
CA ALA A 73 2.88 0.96 -8.88
C ALA A 73 1.78 1.60 -9.73
N LEU A 74 1.17 0.85 -10.65
CA LEU A 74 0.07 1.30 -11.50
C LEU A 74 -1.23 1.48 -10.71
N GLU A 75 -1.54 0.54 -9.84
CA GLU A 75 -2.70 0.64 -8.95
C GLU A 75 -2.58 1.90 -8.09
N ARG A 76 -1.40 2.18 -7.54
CA ARG A 76 -1.12 3.36 -6.74
C ARG A 76 -1.16 4.66 -7.52
N ALA A 77 -0.68 4.67 -8.76
CA ALA A 77 -0.75 5.85 -9.60
C ALA A 77 -2.20 6.27 -9.93
N ASN A 78 -3.13 5.31 -9.89
CA ASN A 78 -4.55 5.48 -10.24
C ASN A 78 -5.50 5.46 -9.02
N SER A 79 -4.97 5.23 -7.81
CA SER A 79 -5.76 5.18 -6.57
C SER A 79 -5.62 6.47 -5.78
N SER A 80 -6.59 6.72 -4.89
CA SER A 80 -6.47 7.78 -3.88
C SER A 80 -5.19 7.59 -3.08
N PRO A 81 -4.47 8.66 -2.73
CA PRO A 81 -3.25 8.54 -1.96
C PRO A 81 -3.54 7.87 -0.61
N VAL A 82 -2.70 6.89 -0.24
CA VAL A 82 -2.77 6.27 1.09
C VAL A 82 -2.53 7.35 2.14
N ILE A 83 -3.28 7.26 3.23
CA ILE A 83 -3.07 8.17 4.34
C ILE A 83 -1.67 7.96 4.95
N THR A 84 -0.95 9.04 5.15
CA THR A 84 0.39 9.00 5.72
C THR A 84 0.36 9.29 7.22
N GLY A 85 1.46 8.99 7.92
CA GLY A 85 1.60 9.40 9.32
C GLY A 85 1.53 10.91 9.51
N SER A 86 1.96 11.70 8.52
CA SER A 86 1.84 13.16 8.53
C SER A 86 0.36 13.58 8.43
N ASP A 87 -0.41 13.01 7.51
CA ASP A 87 -1.85 13.29 7.39
C ASP A 87 -2.60 12.99 8.70
N LEU A 88 -2.28 11.87 9.34
CA LEU A 88 -2.87 11.52 10.64
C LEU A 88 -2.45 12.48 11.75
N SER A 89 -1.19 12.96 11.73
CA SER A 89 -0.71 13.97 12.68
C SER A 89 -1.45 15.30 12.49
N ASP A 90 -1.65 15.72 11.25
CA ASP A 90 -2.36 16.97 10.95
C ASP A 90 -3.82 16.91 11.44
N ILE A 91 -4.48 15.75 11.32
CA ILE A 91 -5.83 15.53 11.89
C ILE A 91 -5.77 15.56 13.42
N TYR A 92 -4.79 14.89 14.04
CA TYR A 92 -4.62 14.85 15.49
C TYR A 92 -4.47 16.26 16.10
N ASP A 93 -3.73 17.14 15.44
CA ASP A 93 -3.47 18.50 15.92
C ASP A 93 -4.71 19.38 15.96
N THR A 94 -5.81 18.99 15.31
CA THR A 94 -7.11 19.68 15.36
C THR A 94 -7.97 19.26 16.57
N ILE A 95 -7.54 18.26 17.36
CA ILE A 95 -8.31 17.75 18.50
C ILE A 95 -8.06 18.59 19.75
N ASN A 96 -9.13 19.05 20.39
CA ASN A 96 -9.06 19.90 21.58
C ASN A 96 -9.24 19.16 22.91
N THR A 97 -9.91 17.97 22.90
CA THR A 97 -10.21 17.23 24.13
C THR A 97 -9.31 16.01 24.33
N ASP A 98 -8.87 15.77 25.56
CA ASP A 98 -7.97 14.66 25.88
C ASP A 98 -8.60 13.28 25.59
N SER A 99 -9.91 13.13 25.80
CA SER A 99 -10.61 11.88 25.53
C SER A 99 -10.57 11.52 24.05
N LEU A 100 -10.79 12.50 23.16
CA LEU A 100 -10.76 12.30 21.72
C LEU A 100 -9.31 12.11 21.22
N ARG A 101 -8.34 12.86 21.78
CA ARG A 101 -6.92 12.65 21.53
C ARG A 101 -6.50 11.23 21.84
N HIS A 102 -6.89 10.71 23.00
CA HIS A 102 -6.55 9.33 23.37
C HIS A 102 -7.11 8.31 22.36
N LYS A 103 -8.38 8.46 21.95
CA LYS A 103 -9.01 7.58 20.97
C LYS A 103 -8.33 7.66 19.61
N PHE A 104 -8.00 8.86 19.14
CA PHE A 104 -7.31 9.04 17.86
C PHE A 104 -5.85 8.51 17.89
N MET A 105 -5.16 8.64 19.02
CA MET A 105 -3.85 8.01 19.23
C MET A 105 -3.91 6.49 19.12
N GLN A 106 -5.02 5.86 19.58
CA GLN A 106 -5.22 4.42 19.40
C GLN A 106 -5.31 4.08 17.90
N LEU A 107 -6.05 4.87 17.11
CA LEU A 107 -6.11 4.72 15.65
C LEU A 107 -4.72 4.80 15.02
N MET A 108 -3.95 5.85 15.32
CA MET A 108 -2.59 6.03 14.80
C MET A 108 -1.67 4.86 15.16
N SER A 109 -1.76 4.39 16.41
CA SER A 109 -0.99 3.24 16.87
C SER A 109 -1.33 1.97 16.10
N MET A 110 -2.62 1.70 15.90
CA MET A 110 -3.09 0.52 15.15
C MET A 110 -2.67 0.59 13.67
N PHE A 111 -2.72 1.78 13.03
CA PHE A 111 -2.18 1.99 11.69
C PHE A 111 -0.68 1.69 11.62
N SER A 112 0.09 2.16 12.61
CA SER A 112 1.53 1.87 12.69
C SER A 112 1.82 0.39 12.84
N ILE A 113 0.96 -0.37 13.53
CA ILE A 113 1.08 -1.82 13.64
C ILE A 113 0.70 -2.47 12.30
N LEU A 114 -0.45 -2.12 11.75
CA LEU A 114 -0.96 -2.66 10.48
C LEU A 114 0.07 -2.50 9.35
N SER A 115 0.71 -1.33 9.24
CA SER A 115 1.76 -1.08 8.25
C SER A 115 3.02 -1.95 8.39
N ARG A 116 3.16 -2.66 9.51
CA ARG A 116 4.29 -3.59 9.76
C ARG A 116 3.89 -5.05 9.61
N VAL A 117 2.62 -5.37 9.86
CA VAL A 117 2.14 -6.76 9.89
C VAL A 117 1.27 -7.12 8.68
N TRP A 118 1.09 -6.21 7.73
CA TRP A 118 0.21 -6.39 6.57
C TRP A 118 0.53 -7.64 5.72
N THR A 119 1.78 -8.11 5.76
CA THR A 119 2.20 -9.37 5.12
C THR A 119 1.78 -10.63 5.92
N ASN A 120 1.30 -10.47 7.16
CA ASN A 120 0.76 -11.56 7.96
C ASN A 120 -0.76 -11.42 8.04
N PHE A 121 -1.48 -12.19 7.24
CA PHE A 121 -2.93 -12.08 7.08
C PHE A 121 -3.70 -12.11 8.40
N GLU A 122 -3.38 -13.05 9.31
CA GLU A 122 -4.07 -13.15 10.60
C GLU A 122 -3.81 -11.92 11.50
N ALA A 123 -2.56 -11.45 11.56
CA ALA A 123 -2.20 -10.27 12.33
C ALA A 123 -2.80 -8.99 11.72
N ALA A 124 -2.84 -8.88 10.39
CA ALA A 124 -3.45 -7.78 9.68
C ALA A 124 -4.96 -7.74 9.91
N SER A 125 -5.68 -8.86 9.77
CA SER A 125 -7.12 -8.97 10.03
C SER A 125 -7.47 -8.53 11.45
N ASN A 126 -6.75 -9.01 12.45
CA ASN A 126 -6.95 -8.60 13.85
C ASN A 126 -6.70 -7.09 14.09
N CYS A 127 -5.80 -6.46 13.31
CA CYS A 127 -5.60 -5.02 13.39
C CYS A 127 -6.75 -4.26 12.73
N VAL A 128 -7.21 -4.72 11.57
CA VAL A 128 -8.32 -4.11 10.82
C VAL A 128 -9.58 -4.09 11.66
N GLU A 129 -9.99 -5.22 12.25
CA GLU A 129 -11.17 -5.28 13.13
C GLU A 129 -11.13 -4.23 14.25
N LYS A 130 -9.96 -4.01 14.85
CA LYS A 130 -9.79 -2.99 15.90
C LYS A 130 -9.83 -1.58 15.34
N ILE A 131 -9.26 -1.36 14.15
CA ILE A 131 -9.30 -0.06 13.48
C ILE A 131 -10.74 0.29 13.14
N ASP A 132 -11.52 -0.64 12.60
CA ASP A 132 -12.92 -0.42 12.22
C ASP A 132 -13.74 0.04 13.43
N VAL A 133 -13.62 -0.63 14.58
CA VAL A 133 -14.31 -0.22 15.81
C VAL A 133 -13.93 1.22 16.24
N ILE A 134 -12.65 1.58 16.10
CA ILE A 134 -12.19 2.93 16.46
C ILE A 134 -12.71 3.94 15.43
N LEU A 135 -12.64 3.62 14.13
CA LEU A 135 -13.11 4.48 13.05
C LEU A 135 -14.60 4.74 13.15
N ASP A 136 -15.43 3.72 13.36
CA ASP A 136 -16.88 3.86 13.55
C ASP A 136 -17.18 4.81 14.71
N SER A 137 -16.47 4.64 15.82
CA SER A 137 -16.65 5.51 17.00
C SER A 137 -16.20 6.96 16.76
N LEU A 138 -15.14 7.19 15.97
CA LEU A 138 -14.69 8.54 15.58
C LEU A 138 -15.64 9.17 14.57
N TYR A 139 -16.13 8.37 13.62
CA TYR A 139 -17.11 8.78 12.63
C TYR A 139 -18.41 9.24 13.31
N ASP A 140 -18.92 8.45 14.24
CA ASP A 140 -20.11 8.77 15.03
C ASP A 140 -19.99 10.12 15.78
N ILE A 141 -18.81 10.39 16.36
CA ILE A 141 -18.54 11.66 17.06
C ILE A 141 -18.51 12.81 16.03
N ALA A 142 -17.83 12.62 14.92
CA ALA A 142 -17.68 13.65 13.90
C ALA A 142 -18.99 13.95 13.17
N GLU A 143 -19.82 12.94 12.87
CA GLU A 143 -21.13 13.11 12.21
C GLU A 143 -22.14 13.80 13.12
N LYS A 144 -22.18 13.46 14.42
CA LYS A 144 -23.06 14.11 15.39
C LYS A 144 -22.67 15.56 15.68
N GLY A 145 -21.41 15.90 15.37
CA GLY A 145 -20.84 17.21 15.67
C GLY A 145 -20.49 17.35 17.16
N ASP A 146 -19.22 17.58 17.43
CA ASP A 146 -18.72 17.89 18.78
C ASP A 146 -18.32 19.37 18.83
N PRO A 147 -19.06 20.24 19.57
CA PRO A 147 -18.76 21.66 19.57
C PRO A 147 -17.37 22.02 20.13
N GLU A 148 -16.80 21.17 20.98
CA GLU A 148 -15.44 21.36 21.51
C GLU A 148 -14.37 20.95 20.49
N ASN A 149 -14.73 20.10 19.49
CA ASN A 149 -13.85 19.57 18.47
C ASN A 149 -14.38 19.83 17.04
N GLU A 150 -14.99 20.98 16.79
CA GLU A 150 -15.62 21.29 15.48
C GLU A 150 -14.64 21.18 14.30
N GLU A 151 -13.40 21.64 14.48
CA GLU A 151 -12.36 21.56 13.44
C GLU A 151 -11.98 20.11 13.16
N PHE A 152 -11.80 19.29 14.20
CA PHE A 152 -11.55 17.86 14.04
C PHE A 152 -12.68 17.19 13.25
N CYS A 153 -13.94 17.45 13.59
CA CYS A 153 -15.07 16.83 12.90
C CYS A 153 -15.03 17.11 11.39
N LYS A 154 -14.76 18.36 10.99
CA LYS A 154 -14.66 18.76 9.58
C LYS A 154 -13.49 18.08 8.87
N VAL A 155 -12.30 18.15 9.49
CA VAL A 155 -11.06 17.60 8.89
C VAL A 155 -11.13 16.09 8.83
N PHE A 156 -11.63 15.43 9.87
CA PHE A 156 -11.75 13.97 9.91
C PHE A 156 -12.73 13.47 8.85
N LEU A 157 -13.93 14.04 8.74
CA LEU A 157 -14.92 13.64 7.74
C LEU A 157 -14.40 13.85 6.30
N SER A 158 -13.66 14.93 6.06
CA SER A 158 -13.05 15.18 4.74
C SER A 158 -11.95 14.19 4.36
N ASN A 159 -11.38 13.49 5.32
CA ASN A 159 -10.35 12.48 5.11
C ASN A 159 -10.83 11.04 5.37
N TYR A 160 -12.10 10.86 5.76
CA TYR A 160 -12.60 9.54 6.19
C TYR A 160 -12.42 8.47 5.12
N ASP A 161 -12.84 8.74 3.89
CA ASP A 161 -12.71 7.79 2.79
C ASP A 161 -11.23 7.43 2.54
N LYS A 162 -10.33 8.42 2.61
CA LYS A 162 -8.89 8.19 2.46
C LYS A 162 -8.33 7.30 3.58
N ILE A 163 -8.82 7.49 4.82
CA ILE A 163 -8.44 6.64 5.97
C ILE A 163 -8.94 5.22 5.72
N TYR A 164 -10.22 5.07 5.41
CA TYR A 164 -10.89 3.78 5.20
C TYR A 164 -10.27 3.00 4.03
N ASP A 165 -10.05 3.64 2.89
CA ASP A 165 -9.38 3.04 1.73
C ASP A 165 -7.96 2.57 2.08
N SER A 166 -7.27 3.29 2.97
CA SER A 166 -5.93 2.92 3.42
C SER A 166 -5.96 1.68 4.31
N VAL A 167 -6.97 1.53 5.17
CA VAL A 167 -7.16 0.32 5.98
C VAL A 167 -7.40 -0.89 5.08
N ASN A 168 -8.33 -0.77 4.14
CA ASN A 168 -8.65 -1.84 3.19
C ASN A 168 -7.44 -2.25 2.35
N TYR A 169 -6.65 -1.28 1.91
CA TYR A 169 -5.41 -1.57 1.19
C TYR A 169 -4.46 -2.47 1.98
N TYR A 170 -4.24 -2.17 3.25
CA TYR A 170 -3.38 -3.01 4.10
C TYR A 170 -4.06 -4.33 4.49
N ALA A 171 -5.39 -4.36 4.61
CA ALA A 171 -6.16 -5.56 4.90
C ALA A 171 -6.02 -6.63 3.82
N ASP A 172 -6.06 -6.20 2.55
CA ASP A 172 -5.98 -7.08 1.39
C ASP A 172 -4.53 -7.40 0.97
N GLY A 173 -3.55 -7.05 1.81
CA GLY A 173 -2.13 -7.20 1.47
C GLY A 173 -1.73 -6.41 0.22
N GLY A 174 -2.48 -5.34 -0.11
CA GLY A 174 -2.31 -4.56 -1.33
C GLY A 174 -2.87 -5.24 -2.59
N HIS A 175 -3.59 -6.35 -2.47
CA HIS A 175 -4.14 -7.14 -3.59
C HIS A 175 -5.66 -7.00 -3.70
N ASN A 176 -6.16 -5.76 -3.71
CA ASN A 176 -7.57 -5.46 -3.88
C ASN A 176 -8.08 -5.81 -5.31
N GLU A 177 -9.38 -5.65 -5.55
CA GLU A 177 -10.00 -5.97 -6.83
C GLU A 177 -9.31 -5.26 -8.02
N LYS A 178 -8.93 -3.99 -7.86
CA LYS A 178 -8.21 -3.22 -8.89
C LYS A 178 -6.83 -3.80 -9.20
N PHE A 179 -6.10 -4.26 -8.18
CA PHE A 179 -4.83 -4.95 -8.37
C PHE A 179 -5.04 -6.25 -9.17
N LEU A 180 -6.05 -7.05 -8.81
CA LEU A 180 -6.34 -8.31 -9.49
C LEU A 180 -6.71 -8.10 -10.96
N GLU A 181 -7.53 -7.10 -11.27
CA GLU A 181 -7.86 -6.72 -12.65
C GLU A 181 -6.62 -6.28 -13.45
N LEU A 182 -5.77 -5.44 -12.83
CA LEU A 182 -4.50 -5.02 -13.43
C LEU A 182 -3.57 -6.20 -13.69
N LYS A 183 -3.39 -7.07 -12.71
CA LYS A 183 -2.58 -8.27 -12.80
C LYS A 183 -2.98 -9.15 -13.98
N ASP A 184 -4.28 -9.43 -14.12
CA ASP A 184 -4.79 -10.26 -15.21
C ASP A 184 -4.56 -9.60 -16.57
N LYS A 185 -4.82 -8.30 -16.68
CA LYS A 185 -4.54 -7.52 -17.87
C LYS A 185 -3.05 -7.51 -18.24
N LEU A 186 -2.18 -7.26 -17.27
CA LEU A 186 -0.73 -7.22 -17.50
C LEU A 186 -0.17 -8.60 -17.82
N SER A 187 -0.67 -9.67 -17.19
CA SER A 187 -0.26 -11.04 -17.51
C SER A 187 -0.48 -11.37 -19.00
N ILE A 188 -1.60 -10.92 -19.57
CA ILE A 188 -1.91 -11.11 -21.00
C ILE A 188 -0.95 -10.27 -21.87
N ILE A 189 -0.76 -9.00 -21.55
CA ILE A 189 0.09 -8.08 -22.35
C ILE A 189 1.55 -8.49 -22.32
N LEU A 190 2.07 -8.83 -21.16
CA LEU A 190 3.46 -9.20 -20.98
C LEU A 190 3.74 -10.64 -21.42
N GLY A 191 2.72 -11.49 -21.46
CA GLY A 191 2.83 -12.92 -21.80
C GLY A 191 3.56 -13.72 -20.70
N ILE A 192 3.45 -13.28 -19.44
CA ILE A 192 4.04 -13.95 -18.27
C ILE A 192 2.98 -14.11 -17.17
N PRO A 193 3.00 -15.18 -16.38
CA PRO A 193 2.17 -15.28 -15.20
C PRO A 193 2.62 -14.25 -14.16
N ILE A 194 1.67 -13.53 -13.56
CA ILE A 194 1.96 -12.62 -12.46
C ILE A 194 1.36 -13.24 -11.20
N PRO A 195 2.16 -13.57 -10.17
CA PRO A 195 1.66 -14.19 -8.94
C PRO A 195 0.70 -13.24 -8.20
N THR A 196 -0.24 -13.80 -7.45
CA THR A 196 -1.17 -13.03 -6.58
C THR A 196 -0.67 -12.93 -5.14
N ALA A 197 0.16 -13.87 -4.73
CA ALA A 197 0.83 -13.89 -3.44
C ALA A 197 2.30 -14.21 -3.66
N GLU A 198 3.12 -13.80 -2.73
CA GLU A 198 4.52 -14.21 -2.71
C GLU A 198 4.58 -15.67 -2.22
N ASP A 199 4.59 -16.62 -3.17
CA ASP A 199 4.86 -18.03 -2.92
C ASP A 199 6.35 -18.27 -2.60
#